data_23f4b94c6dea4037e1508339015669f7
#
_entry.id   23f4b94c6dea4037e1508339015669f7
#
_cell.length_a   1.000
_cell.length_b   1.000
_cell.length_c   1.000
_cell.angle_alpha   90.00
_cell.angle_beta   90.00
_cell.angle_gamma   90.00
#
_symmetry.space_group_name_H-M   'P 1'
#
loop_
_entity.id
_entity.type
_entity.pdbx_description
1 polymer ?
#
loop_
_entity_poly.entity_id
_entity_poly.type
_entity_poly.pdbx_seq_one_letter_code
_entity_poly.pdbx_strand_id
1 'polypeptide(L)'
;EVRVVLVDGNSLNGEISYLSRQADPVTRSFRLEATVANPQLRLLAGMSASLEITSQPVRAHLIPASLVLLVDAGHLAVRTVDEDGVVSSVSVTNVGEDENGVWVAGLPDSIALITVGQNYVTDGERVTVAYRADSAEDAVADNGVLN
;
A
#
# COMPACT_ATOMS: atom_id res chain seq x y z
N GLU A 1 -10.25 1.26 15.00
CA GLU A 1 -9.52 0.83 16.21
C GLU A 1 -8.05 1.16 16.06
N VAL A 2 -7.39 1.38 17.17
CA VAL A 2 -5.96 1.66 17.22
C VAL A 2 -5.37 0.94 18.43
N ARG A 3 -4.17 0.38 18.26
CA ARG A 3 -3.40 -0.17 19.36
C ARG A 3 -2.40 0.88 19.84
N VAL A 4 -2.41 1.17 21.13
CA VAL A 4 -1.48 2.08 21.78
C VAL A 4 -0.42 1.23 22.48
N VAL A 5 0.83 1.35 22.05
CA VAL A 5 1.97 0.62 22.62
C VAL A 5 2.76 1.57 23.51
N LEU A 6 2.87 1.21 24.78
CA LEU A 6 3.61 1.98 25.78
C LEU A 6 5.10 1.63 25.76
N VAL A 7 5.93 2.51 26.32
CA VAL A 7 7.39 2.33 26.39
C VAL A 7 7.81 1.06 27.14
N ASP A 8 6.96 0.56 28.05
CA ASP A 8 7.18 -0.67 28.81
C ASP A 8 6.80 -1.94 28.05
N GLY A 9 6.37 -1.82 26.77
CA GLY A 9 5.95 -2.93 25.93
C GLY A 9 4.49 -3.37 26.11
N ASN A 10 3.77 -2.79 27.07
CA ASN A 10 2.34 -3.05 27.23
C ASN A 10 1.55 -2.38 26.11
N SER A 11 0.49 -3.03 25.65
CA SER A 11 -0.40 -2.48 24.63
C SER A 11 -1.84 -2.39 25.13
N LEU A 12 -2.54 -1.37 24.68
CA LEU A 12 -3.93 -1.06 25.01
C LEU A 12 -4.70 -0.77 23.73
N ASN A 13 -5.95 -1.16 23.70
CA ASN A 13 -6.82 -0.80 22.58
C ASN A 13 -7.44 0.58 22.82
N GLY A 14 -7.51 1.35 21.75
CA GLY A 14 -8.10 2.67 21.75
C GLY A 14 -8.91 2.93 20.49
N GLU A 15 -9.53 4.08 20.44
CA GLU A 15 -10.29 4.57 19.30
C GLU A 15 -9.74 5.92 18.86
N ILE A 16 -9.59 6.12 17.56
CA ILE A 16 -9.21 7.42 17.00
C ILE A 16 -10.39 8.37 17.21
N SER A 17 -10.17 9.41 18.00
CA SER A 17 -11.17 10.45 18.31
C SER A 17 -11.03 11.68 17.40
N TYR A 18 -9.84 11.93 16.88
CA TYR A 18 -9.57 13.07 16.02
C TYR A 18 -8.43 12.79 15.06
N LEU A 19 -8.57 13.23 13.82
CA LEU A 19 -7.52 13.26 12.81
C LEU A 19 -7.55 14.60 12.08
N SER A 20 -6.46 15.35 12.16
CA SER A 20 -6.32 16.63 11.46
C SER A 20 -6.31 16.40 9.94
N ARG A 21 -7.02 17.24 9.21
CA ARG A 21 -6.99 17.27 7.74
C ARG A 21 -5.91 18.20 7.19
N GLN A 22 -5.21 18.91 8.07
CA GLN A 22 -4.15 19.83 7.69
C GLN A 22 -2.87 19.40 8.40
N ALA A 23 -1.79 19.30 7.63
CA ALA A 23 -0.47 19.06 8.17
C ALA A 23 0.06 20.30 8.88
N ASP A 24 0.78 20.10 9.97
CA ASP A 24 1.58 21.15 10.58
C ASP A 24 2.67 21.60 9.60
N PRO A 25 2.79 22.90 9.29
CA PRO A 25 3.72 23.40 8.27
C PRO A 25 5.20 23.24 8.66
N VAL A 26 5.51 23.11 9.93
CA VAL A 26 6.87 22.99 10.45
C VAL A 26 7.30 21.53 10.51
N THR A 27 6.49 20.69 11.15
CA THR A 27 6.81 19.26 11.38
C THR A 27 6.37 18.38 10.21
N ARG A 28 5.51 18.88 9.32
CA ARG A 28 4.89 18.14 8.20
C ARG A 28 4.15 16.89 8.65
N SER A 29 3.68 16.86 9.90
CA SER A 29 2.93 15.77 10.48
C SER A 29 1.46 16.13 10.65
N PHE A 30 0.61 15.12 10.71
CA PHE A 30 -0.82 15.28 11.00
C PHE A 30 -1.07 14.98 12.48
N ARG A 31 -1.87 15.82 13.13
CA ARG A 31 -2.30 15.57 14.50
C ARG A 31 -3.35 14.48 14.51
N LEU A 32 -3.09 13.43 15.27
CA LEU A 32 -4.02 12.34 15.56
C LEU A 32 -4.22 12.24 17.07
N GLU A 33 -5.45 12.04 17.50
CA GLU A 33 -5.80 11.78 18.89
C GLU A 33 -6.52 10.46 19.01
N ALA A 34 -6.14 9.68 19.98
CA ALA A 34 -6.79 8.42 20.32
C ALA A 34 -7.22 8.43 21.79
N THR A 35 -8.40 7.90 22.05
CA THR A 35 -8.93 7.73 23.39
C THR A 35 -8.72 6.30 23.86
N VAL A 36 -8.14 6.14 25.04
CA VAL A 36 -7.86 4.85 25.68
C VAL A 36 -8.48 4.84 27.07
N ALA A 37 -9.11 3.72 27.44
CA ALA A 37 -9.63 3.55 28.80
C ALA A 37 -8.48 3.41 29.81
N ASN A 38 -8.53 4.19 30.91
CA ASN A 38 -7.53 4.16 31.98
C ASN A 38 -8.18 4.01 33.37
N PRO A 39 -8.96 2.92 33.59
CA PRO A 39 -9.73 2.77 34.85
C PRO A 39 -8.83 2.57 36.08
N GLN A 40 -7.61 2.12 35.90
CA GLN A 40 -6.66 1.87 36.99
C GLN A 40 -5.66 3.00 37.16
N LEU A 41 -5.82 4.13 36.44
CA LEU A 41 -4.93 5.30 36.45
C LEU A 41 -3.44 4.98 36.28
N ARG A 42 -3.12 3.93 35.50
CA ARG A 42 -1.74 3.55 35.22
C ARG A 42 -1.08 4.40 34.14
N LEU A 43 -1.89 5.01 33.27
CA LEU A 43 -1.41 5.92 32.24
C LEU A 43 -1.28 7.31 32.86
N LEU A 44 -0.07 7.84 32.85
CA LEU A 44 0.24 9.15 33.40
C LEU A 44 0.39 10.18 32.27
N ALA A 45 0.05 11.41 32.54
CA ALA A 45 0.29 12.51 31.61
C ALA A 45 1.81 12.67 31.36
N GLY A 46 2.18 12.89 30.10
CA GLY A 46 3.58 13.05 29.69
C GLY A 46 4.30 11.76 29.31
N MET A 47 3.64 10.60 29.37
CA MET A 47 4.20 9.35 28.85
C MET A 47 4.22 9.37 27.33
N SER A 48 5.27 8.79 26.74
CA SER A 48 5.34 8.52 25.30
C SER A 48 4.69 7.18 24.98
N ALA A 49 4.06 7.10 23.81
CA ALA A 49 3.46 5.88 23.30
C ALA A 49 3.56 5.88 21.77
N SER A 50 3.56 4.69 21.18
CA SER A 50 3.40 4.48 19.74
C SER A 50 1.97 4.08 19.43
N LEU A 51 1.46 4.52 18.29
CA LEU A 51 0.13 4.16 17.79
C LEU A 51 0.27 3.24 16.59
N GLU A 52 -0.27 2.04 16.71
CA GLU A 52 -0.42 1.10 15.60
C GLU A 52 -1.85 1.21 15.06
N ILE A 53 -1.97 1.63 13.81
CA ILE A 53 -3.26 1.81 13.15
C ILE A 53 -3.44 0.69 12.15
N THR A 54 -4.37 -0.22 12.41
CA THR A 54 -4.74 -1.25 11.44
C THR A 54 -5.72 -0.66 10.43
N SER A 55 -5.31 -0.58 9.18
CA SER A 55 -6.19 -0.22 8.07
C SER A 55 -6.98 -1.44 7.59
N GLN A 56 -8.01 -1.21 6.77
CA GLN A 56 -8.72 -2.32 6.13
C GLN A 56 -7.76 -3.02 5.15
N PRO A 57 -7.77 -4.36 5.10
CA PRO A 57 -6.96 -5.10 4.14
C PRO A 57 -7.40 -4.72 2.72
N VAL A 58 -6.44 -4.41 1.88
CA VAL A 58 -6.65 -4.11 0.47
C VAL A 58 -6.02 -5.24 -0.34
N ARG A 59 -6.77 -5.74 -1.34
CA ARG A 59 -6.22 -6.71 -2.27
C ARG A 59 -5.17 -6.02 -3.13
N ALA A 60 -3.95 -6.54 -3.13
CA ALA A 60 -2.81 -5.98 -3.85
C ALA A 60 -1.93 -7.10 -4.42
N HIS A 61 -1.21 -6.78 -5.48
CA HIS A 61 -0.22 -7.65 -6.10
C HIS A 61 1.18 -7.10 -5.85
N LEU A 62 2.10 -7.96 -5.47
CA LEU A 62 3.51 -7.60 -5.38
C LEU A 62 4.14 -7.70 -6.77
N ILE A 63 4.64 -6.59 -7.27
CA ILE A 63 5.28 -6.54 -8.58
C ILE A 63 6.64 -5.83 -8.49
N PRO A 64 7.61 -6.17 -9.35
CA PRO A 64 8.85 -5.41 -9.45
C PRO A 64 8.58 -3.92 -9.72
N ALA A 65 9.24 -3.02 -8.99
CA ALA A 65 9.06 -1.57 -9.14
C ALA A 65 9.33 -1.09 -10.59
N SER A 66 10.18 -1.81 -11.34
CA SER A 66 10.49 -1.52 -12.75
C SER A 66 9.31 -1.67 -13.70
N LEU A 67 8.23 -2.34 -13.29
CA LEU A 67 7.02 -2.52 -14.09
C LEU A 67 6.01 -1.38 -13.90
N VAL A 68 6.18 -0.58 -12.87
CA VAL A 68 5.31 0.57 -12.59
C VAL A 68 5.76 1.76 -13.42
N LEU A 69 4.86 2.27 -14.23
CA LEU A 69 5.07 3.41 -15.11
C LEU A 69 4.35 4.63 -14.56
N LEU A 70 4.98 5.78 -14.71
CA LEU A 70 4.30 7.06 -14.48
C LEU A 70 3.69 7.51 -15.82
N VAL A 71 2.38 7.51 -15.89
CA VAL A 71 1.64 7.96 -17.08
C VAL A 71 1.16 9.40 -16.90
N ASP A 72 0.50 9.93 -17.92
CA ASP A 72 0.02 11.30 -17.95
C ASP A 72 -0.75 11.70 -16.68
N ALA A 73 -0.60 12.94 -16.27
CA ALA A 73 -1.16 13.50 -15.04
C ALA A 73 -0.62 12.94 -13.71
N GLY A 74 0.50 12.19 -13.73
CA GLY A 74 1.15 11.70 -12.51
C GLY A 74 0.51 10.46 -11.90
N HIS A 75 -0.27 9.72 -12.68
CA HIS A 75 -0.84 8.45 -12.25
C HIS A 75 0.13 7.28 -12.50
N LEU A 76 0.10 6.30 -11.58
CA LEU A 76 0.84 5.06 -11.77
C LEU A 76 0.00 4.07 -12.61
N ALA A 77 0.66 3.35 -13.51
CA ALA A 77 0.05 2.33 -14.32
C ALA A 77 1.02 1.16 -14.56
N VAL A 78 0.49 0.04 -14.99
CA VAL A 78 1.25 -1.10 -15.50
C VAL A 78 0.81 -1.42 -16.92
N ARG A 79 1.72 -1.96 -17.72
CA ARG A 79 1.40 -2.45 -19.07
C ARG A 79 0.91 -3.88 -18.99
N THR A 80 -0.23 -4.13 -19.58
CA THR A 80 -0.89 -5.43 -19.64
C THR A 80 -1.10 -5.84 -21.08
N VAL A 81 -1.33 -7.13 -21.28
CA VAL A 81 -1.69 -7.69 -22.59
C VAL A 81 -2.90 -8.59 -22.41
N ASP A 82 -3.87 -8.48 -23.27
CA ASP A 82 -5.02 -9.37 -23.31
C ASP A 82 -4.76 -10.67 -24.09
N GLU A 83 -5.79 -11.53 -24.15
CA GLU A 83 -5.73 -12.82 -24.87
C GLU A 83 -5.51 -12.66 -26.39
N ASP A 84 -5.89 -11.51 -26.95
CA ASP A 84 -5.71 -11.16 -28.35
C ASP A 84 -4.33 -10.53 -28.65
N GLY A 85 -3.49 -10.38 -27.64
CA GLY A 85 -2.17 -9.76 -27.74
C GLY A 85 -2.23 -8.22 -27.83
N VAL A 86 -3.32 -7.58 -27.40
CA VAL A 86 -3.47 -6.13 -27.41
C VAL A 86 -2.96 -5.55 -26.09
N VAL A 87 -2.10 -4.55 -26.20
CA VAL A 87 -1.49 -3.84 -25.07
C VAL A 87 -2.46 -2.79 -24.51
N SER A 88 -2.53 -2.71 -23.20
CA SER A 88 -3.25 -1.64 -22.49
C SER A 88 -2.54 -1.21 -21.21
N SER A 89 -2.75 0.04 -20.82
CA SER A 89 -2.29 0.56 -19.53
C SER A 89 -3.40 0.46 -18.50
N VAL A 90 -3.13 -0.21 -17.40
CA VAL A 90 -4.07 -0.29 -16.28
C VAL A 90 -3.54 0.56 -15.14
N SER A 91 -4.36 1.53 -14.69
CA SER A 91 -4.01 2.38 -13.55
C SER A 91 -3.95 1.57 -12.27
N VAL A 92 -2.93 1.84 -11.46
CA VAL A 92 -2.70 1.16 -10.19
C VAL A 92 -2.47 2.18 -9.07
N THR A 93 -2.74 1.76 -7.84
CA THR A 93 -2.44 2.54 -6.64
C THR A 93 -1.34 1.81 -5.86
N ASN A 94 -0.24 2.50 -5.56
CA ASN A 94 0.77 1.98 -4.63
C ASN A 94 0.19 1.97 -3.22
N VAL A 95 0.16 0.81 -2.58
CA VAL A 95 -0.35 0.61 -1.21
C VAL A 95 0.75 0.18 -0.24
N GLY A 96 1.96 -0.04 -0.72
CA GLY A 96 3.12 -0.38 0.09
C GLY A 96 4.30 -0.81 -0.77
N GLU A 97 5.45 -0.94 -0.15
CA GLU A 97 6.68 -1.44 -0.80
C GLU A 97 7.49 -2.25 0.19
N ASP A 98 8.24 -3.21 -0.33
CA ASP A 98 9.19 -4.01 0.42
C ASP A 98 10.47 -4.24 -0.41
N GLU A 99 11.38 -5.07 0.09
CA GLU A 99 12.64 -5.39 -0.59
C GLU A 99 12.48 -6.14 -1.92
N ASN A 100 11.31 -6.77 -2.16
CA ASN A 100 11.02 -7.55 -3.37
C ASN A 100 10.28 -6.74 -4.44
N GLY A 101 9.68 -5.60 -4.07
CA GLY A 101 8.94 -4.77 -5.01
C GLY A 101 7.94 -3.81 -4.40
N VAL A 102 6.94 -3.47 -5.17
CA VAL A 102 5.84 -2.59 -4.76
C VAL A 102 4.51 -3.34 -4.75
N TRP A 103 3.73 -3.10 -3.73
CA TRP A 103 2.37 -3.60 -3.61
C TRP A 103 1.42 -2.65 -4.35
N VAL A 104 0.78 -3.14 -5.38
CA VAL A 104 -0.15 -2.34 -6.18
C VAL A 104 -1.57 -2.90 -6.08
N ALA A 105 -2.52 -2.01 -5.82
CA ALA A 105 -3.95 -2.29 -5.87
C ALA A 105 -4.56 -1.75 -7.17
N GLY A 106 -5.74 -2.28 -7.54
CA GLY A 106 -6.46 -1.87 -8.74
C GLY A 106 -6.39 -2.86 -9.90
N LEU A 107 -5.64 -3.95 -9.74
CA LEU A 107 -5.58 -5.04 -10.71
C LEU A 107 -6.62 -6.13 -10.40
N PRO A 108 -7.15 -6.85 -11.40
CA PRO A 108 -7.95 -8.05 -11.19
C PRO A 108 -7.10 -9.19 -10.63
N ASP A 109 -7.75 -10.25 -10.14
CA ASP A 109 -7.09 -11.39 -9.49
C ASP A 109 -6.05 -12.10 -10.38
N SER A 110 -6.25 -12.05 -11.69
CA SER A 110 -5.31 -12.58 -12.69
C SER A 110 -5.21 -11.62 -13.86
N ILE A 111 -3.99 -11.26 -14.22
CA ILE A 111 -3.70 -10.36 -15.34
C ILE A 111 -2.31 -10.65 -15.90
N ALA A 112 -2.16 -10.56 -17.20
CA ALA A 112 -0.87 -10.71 -17.85
C ALA A 112 -0.15 -9.36 -17.91
N LEU A 113 0.96 -9.24 -17.18
CA LEU A 113 1.81 -8.05 -17.19
C LEU A 113 2.93 -8.20 -18.21
N ILE A 114 3.24 -7.11 -18.91
CA ILE A 114 4.41 -7.03 -19.78
C ILE A 114 5.63 -6.76 -18.90
N THR A 115 6.47 -7.77 -18.70
CA THR A 115 7.65 -7.69 -17.84
C THR A 115 8.93 -7.29 -18.59
N VAL A 116 8.93 -7.44 -19.92
CA VAL A 116 10.05 -7.04 -20.77
C VAL A 116 9.48 -6.28 -21.97
N GLY A 117 10.06 -5.12 -22.28
CA GLY A 117 9.63 -4.29 -23.40
C GLY A 117 8.50 -3.31 -23.09
N GLN A 118 8.06 -3.18 -21.84
CA GLN A 118 6.95 -2.32 -21.40
C GLN A 118 7.12 -0.83 -21.80
N ASN A 119 8.35 -0.37 -22.01
CA ASN A 119 8.63 1.01 -22.42
C ASN A 119 8.60 1.22 -23.94
N TYR A 120 8.52 0.14 -24.73
CA TYR A 120 8.58 0.18 -26.19
C TYR A 120 7.23 -0.05 -26.85
N VAL A 121 6.21 -0.38 -26.08
CA VAL A 121 4.86 -0.67 -26.57
C VAL A 121 3.89 0.44 -26.16
N THR A 122 2.86 0.64 -26.96
CA THR A 122 1.81 1.64 -26.74
C THR A 122 0.44 0.99 -26.63
N ASP A 123 -0.50 1.70 -25.99
CA ASP A 123 -1.87 1.22 -25.84
C ASP A 123 -2.52 1.00 -27.21
N GLY A 124 -3.19 -0.13 -27.36
CA GLY A 124 -3.82 -0.56 -28.62
C GLY A 124 -2.88 -1.27 -29.59
N GLU A 125 -1.60 -1.34 -29.30
CA GLU A 125 -0.64 -2.08 -30.11
C GLU A 125 -0.84 -3.58 -29.93
N ARG A 126 -0.73 -4.34 -31.04
CA ARG A 126 -0.78 -5.80 -31.02
C ARG A 126 0.63 -6.37 -31.00
N VAL A 127 0.92 -7.17 -29.99
CA VAL A 127 2.24 -7.77 -29.78
C VAL A 127 2.16 -9.29 -29.78
N THR A 128 3.27 -9.92 -30.10
CA THR A 128 3.44 -11.37 -29.91
C THR A 128 4.04 -11.60 -28.52
N VAL A 129 3.32 -12.34 -27.68
CA VAL A 129 3.72 -12.59 -26.30
C VAL A 129 4.36 -13.95 -26.11
N ALA A 130 5.43 -13.98 -25.31
CA ALA A 130 5.97 -15.21 -24.75
C ALA A 130 5.62 -15.21 -23.24
N TYR A 131 4.70 -16.07 -22.84
CA TYR A 131 4.30 -16.15 -21.44
C TYR A 131 5.36 -16.82 -20.59
N ARG A 132 5.68 -16.18 -19.48
CA ARG A 132 6.42 -16.78 -18.38
C ARG A 132 5.42 -16.94 -17.21
N ALA A 133 5.20 -18.18 -16.78
CA ALA A 133 4.43 -18.42 -15.57
C ALA A 133 5.30 -18.02 -14.37
N ASP A 134 5.09 -16.82 -13.83
CA ASP A 134 5.48 -16.51 -12.46
C ASP A 134 4.27 -16.85 -11.58
N SER A 135 4.45 -17.76 -10.66
CA SER A 135 3.47 -18.06 -9.63
C SER A 135 3.28 -16.79 -8.80
N ALA A 136 2.15 -16.12 -9.00
CA ALA A 136 1.69 -15.11 -8.05
C ALA A 136 1.45 -15.82 -6.71
N GLU A 137 2.30 -15.60 -5.75
CA GLU A 137 1.95 -15.84 -4.37
C GLU A 137 0.90 -14.78 -4.01
N ASP A 138 -0.36 -15.23 -3.84
CA ASP A 138 -1.44 -14.46 -3.26
C ASP A 138 -1.08 -14.15 -1.79
N ALA A 139 -0.23 -13.16 -1.60
CA ALA A 139 0.04 -12.62 -0.28
C ALA A 139 -1.03 -11.56 -0.01
N VAL A 140 -1.96 -11.90 0.87
CA VAL A 140 -2.74 -10.89 1.59
C VAL A 140 -1.71 -10.02 2.31
N ALA A 141 -1.59 -8.77 1.93
CA ALA A 141 -0.76 -7.81 2.64
C ALA A 141 -1.33 -7.66 4.05
N ASP A 142 -0.84 -8.49 4.97
CA ASP A 142 -0.95 -8.24 6.40
C ASP A 142 -0.05 -7.03 6.65
N ASN A 143 -0.66 -5.88 6.90
CA ASN A 143 0.04 -4.64 7.22
C ASN A 143 0.81 -4.85 8.52
N GLY A 144 1.94 -5.56 8.42
CA GLY A 144 2.95 -5.66 9.46
C GLY A 144 3.46 -4.27 9.80
N VAL A 145 3.30 -3.95 11.05
CA VAL A 145 3.89 -2.89 11.86
C VAL A 145 5.12 -2.28 11.20
N LEU A 146 4.99 -1.04 10.73
CA LEU A 146 6.15 -0.19 10.47
C LEU A 146 6.76 0.24 11.81
N ASN A 147 7.93 -0.26 12.10
CA ASN A 147 8.79 0.23 13.18
C ASN A 147 9.27 1.65 12.91
#